data_e0131d0550ece199f87fdf5ca5794b6c
#
_entry.id   e0131d0550ece199f87fdf5ca5794b6c
#
_cell.length_a   1.000
_cell.length_b   1.000
_cell.length_c   1.000
_cell.angle_alpha   90.00
_cell.angle_beta   90.00
_cell.angle_gamma   90.00
#
_symmetry.space_group_name_H-M   'P 1'
#
loop_
_entity.id
_entity.type
_entity.pdbx_description
1 polymer ?
#
loop_
_entity_poly.entity_id
_entity_poly.type
_entity_poly.pdbx_seq_one_letter_code
_entity_poly.pdbx_strand_id
1 'polypeptide(L)' 'MAKTLKDYEFLRCEDGIYFGRALKNGGISADSRKITDNEIAYLMSELVEGYCLKTGKPLELQRDGKVFIRATLVL' A
#
# COMPACT_ATOMS: atom_id res chain seq x y z
N MET A 1 4.37 -21.25 -8.19
CA MET A 1 4.37 -20.66 -6.85
C MET A 1 3.68 -19.31 -6.84
N ALA A 2 2.82 -19.08 -5.88
CA ALA A 2 2.18 -17.77 -5.76
C ALA A 2 3.20 -16.73 -5.36
N LYS A 3 3.14 -15.55 -5.99
CA LYS A 3 4.01 -14.44 -5.61
C LYS A 3 3.50 -13.80 -4.32
N THR A 4 4.41 -13.32 -3.51
CA THR A 4 4.08 -12.62 -2.29
C THR A 4 4.18 -11.12 -2.53
N LEU A 5 3.72 -10.33 -1.56
CA LEU A 5 3.83 -8.88 -1.66
C LEU A 5 5.29 -8.41 -1.74
N LYS A 6 6.23 -9.25 -1.31
CA LYS A 6 7.65 -8.93 -1.42
C LYS A 6 8.14 -8.84 -2.86
N ASP A 7 7.44 -9.49 -3.78
CA ASP A 7 7.81 -9.49 -5.19
C ASP A 7 7.37 -8.22 -5.92
N TYR A 8 6.65 -7.34 -5.23
CA TYR A 8 6.12 -6.11 -5.80
C TYR A 8 6.59 -4.91 -5.00
N GLU A 9 6.57 -3.77 -5.64
CA GLU A 9 7.07 -2.55 -5.02
C GLU A 9 6.25 -1.35 -5.49
N PHE A 10 6.11 -0.37 -4.59
CA PHE A 10 5.54 0.93 -4.93
C PHE A 10 6.69 1.91 -5.08
N LEU A 11 6.65 2.70 -6.14
CA LEU A 11 7.63 3.74 -6.37
C LEU A 11 6.91 5.09 -6.37
N ARG A 12 7.31 5.95 -5.45
CA ARG A 12 6.74 7.29 -5.37
C ARG A 12 7.55 8.23 -6.26
N CYS A 13 6.84 8.85 -7.20
CA CYS A 13 7.42 9.83 -8.12
C CYS A 13 6.68 11.15 -7.97
N GLU A 14 7.22 12.21 -8.57
CA GLU A 14 6.59 13.53 -8.49
C GLU A 14 5.17 13.53 -9.07
N ASP A 15 4.95 12.73 -10.10
CA ASP A 15 3.66 12.69 -10.79
C ASP A 15 2.71 11.63 -10.24
N GLY A 16 3.13 10.87 -9.21
CA GLY A 16 2.25 9.88 -8.61
C GLY A 16 2.98 8.65 -8.11
N ILE A 17 2.22 7.60 -7.91
CA ILE A 17 2.71 6.35 -7.38
C ILE A 17 2.61 5.27 -8.45
N TYR A 18 3.72 4.56 -8.67
CA TYR A 18 3.78 3.45 -9.62
C TYR A 18 3.85 2.14 -8.87
N PHE A 19 3.29 1.11 -9.45
CA PHE A 19 3.27 -0.24 -8.87
C PHE A 19 3.77 -1.23 -9.91
N GLY A 20 4.70 -2.09 -9.52
CA GLY A 20 5.23 -3.09 -10.40
C GLY A 20 6.05 -4.13 -9.66
N ARG A 21 6.69 -5.02 -10.41
CA ARG A 21 7.53 -6.05 -9.81
C ARG A 21 8.86 -5.44 -9.39
N ALA A 22 9.31 -5.81 -8.18
CA ALA A 22 10.61 -5.37 -7.68
C ALA A 22 11.73 -6.01 -8.50
N LEU A 23 12.71 -5.21 -8.86
CA LEU A 23 13.89 -5.67 -9.59
C LEU A 23 15.04 -5.94 -8.61
N LYS A 24 15.92 -6.86 -8.98
CA LYS A 24 17.05 -7.24 -8.13
C LYS A 24 18.00 -6.08 -7.84
N ASN A 25 18.12 -5.17 -8.78
CA ASN A 25 19.04 -4.03 -8.64
C ASN A 25 18.33 -2.77 -8.14
N GLY A 26 17.12 -2.94 -7.59
CA GLY A 26 16.30 -1.82 -7.16
C GLY A 26 15.40 -1.30 -8.27
N GLY A 27 14.39 -0.52 -7.88
CA GLY A 27 13.42 -0.03 -8.83
C GLY A 27 12.36 -1.05 -9.16
N ILE A 28 11.55 -0.75 -10.14
CA ILE A 28 10.42 -1.59 -10.55
C ILE A 28 10.50 -1.90 -12.04
N SER A 29 9.77 -2.94 -12.44
CA SER A 29 9.81 -3.44 -13.82
C SER A 29 9.27 -2.40 -14.81
N ALA A 30 9.67 -2.54 -16.09
CA ALA A 30 9.24 -1.63 -17.14
C ALA A 30 7.74 -1.69 -17.41
N ASP A 31 7.09 -2.80 -17.03
CA ASP A 31 5.63 -2.95 -17.19
C ASP A 31 4.86 -2.46 -15.97
N SER A 32 5.51 -1.74 -15.07
CA SER A 32 4.83 -1.10 -13.95
C SER A 32 3.83 -0.07 -14.46
N ARG A 33 2.79 0.19 -13.66
CA ARG A 33 1.82 1.17 -14.06
C ARG A 33 1.54 2.16 -12.93
N LYS A 34 1.16 3.36 -13.34
CA LYS A 34 0.79 4.40 -12.40
C LYS A 34 -0.58 4.10 -11.80
N ILE A 35 -0.68 4.27 -10.49
CA ILE A 35 -1.94 4.05 -9.78
C ILE A 35 -2.70 5.37 -9.77
N THR A 36 -3.97 5.33 -10.17
CA THR A 36 -4.81 6.53 -10.15
C THR A 36 -5.27 6.84 -8.73
N ASP A 37 -5.72 8.06 -8.51
CA ASP A 37 -6.25 8.47 -7.20
C ASP A 37 -7.45 7.61 -6.80
N ASN A 38 -8.30 7.26 -7.76
CA ASN A 38 -9.45 6.40 -7.48
C ASN A 38 -9.02 4.99 -7.07
N GLU A 39 -7.96 4.48 -7.68
CA GLU A 39 -7.43 3.18 -7.31
C GLU A 39 -6.81 3.20 -5.92
N ILE A 40 -6.12 4.29 -5.57
CA ILE A 40 -5.57 4.45 -4.23
C ILE A 40 -6.70 4.44 -3.20
N ALA A 41 -7.75 5.19 -3.46
CA ALA A 41 -8.90 5.25 -2.56
C ALA A 41 -9.55 3.87 -2.41
N TYR A 42 -9.71 3.16 -3.52
CA TYR A 42 -10.29 1.81 -3.50
C TYR A 42 -9.43 0.86 -2.67
N LEU A 43 -8.13 0.85 -2.91
CA LEU A 43 -7.22 -0.04 -2.18
C LEU A 43 -7.21 0.27 -0.69
N MET A 44 -7.16 1.55 -0.34
CA MET A 44 -7.19 1.95 1.07
C MET A 44 -8.50 1.53 1.73
N SER A 45 -9.61 1.70 1.03
CA SER A 45 -10.91 1.30 1.53
C SER A 45 -10.94 -0.19 1.84
N GLU A 46 -10.52 -1.01 0.89
CA GLU A 46 -10.53 -2.47 1.07
C GLU A 46 -9.59 -2.91 2.19
N LEU A 47 -8.37 -2.37 2.21
CA LEU A 47 -7.37 -2.81 3.17
C LEU A 47 -7.70 -2.34 4.59
N VAL A 48 -8.08 -1.08 4.75
CA VAL A 48 -8.39 -0.53 6.06
C VAL A 48 -9.68 -1.14 6.60
N GLU A 49 -10.71 -1.21 5.78
CA GLU A 49 -11.98 -1.79 6.19
C GLU A 49 -11.81 -3.25 6.60
N GLY A 50 -11.12 -4.03 5.76
CA GLY A 50 -10.87 -5.43 6.06
C GLY A 50 -10.10 -5.63 7.36
N TYR A 51 -9.07 -4.83 7.58
CA TYR A 51 -8.27 -4.93 8.80
C TYR A 51 -9.10 -4.55 10.04
N CYS A 52 -9.82 -3.43 9.96
CA CYS A 52 -10.61 -2.95 11.10
C CYS A 52 -11.73 -3.90 11.47
N LEU A 53 -12.41 -4.48 10.47
CA LEU A 53 -13.47 -5.44 10.72
C LEU A 53 -12.93 -6.75 11.30
N LYS A 54 -11.77 -7.18 10.86
CA LYS A 54 -11.16 -8.42 11.34
C LYS A 54 -10.64 -8.30 12.77
N THR A 55 -9.99 -7.18 13.08
CA THR A 55 -9.30 -7.00 14.36
C THR A 55 -10.12 -6.23 15.39
N GLY A 56 -11.11 -5.47 14.96
CA GLY A 56 -11.85 -4.56 15.83
C GLY A 56 -11.04 -3.36 16.29
N LYS A 57 -9.92 -3.08 15.63
CA LYS A 57 -8.99 -2.03 16.03
C LYS A 57 -8.64 -1.13 14.84
N PRO A 58 -8.27 0.15 15.10
CA PRO A 58 -7.73 0.97 14.02
C PRO A 58 -6.44 0.38 13.46
N LEU A 59 -6.19 0.64 12.19
CA LEU A 59 -4.92 0.29 11.57
C LEU A 59 -3.91 1.36 11.93
N GLU A 60 -2.88 0.98 12.68
CA GLU A 60 -1.83 1.91 13.10
C GLU A 60 -0.49 1.42 12.61
N LEU A 61 0.26 2.32 11.97
CA LEU A 61 1.60 2.04 11.50
C LEU A 61 2.59 2.89 12.28
N GLN A 62 3.68 2.26 12.69
CA GLN A 62 4.70 2.91 13.51
C GLN A 62 6.00 3.09 12.74
N ARG A 63 6.69 4.16 13.05
CA ARG A 63 8.03 4.44 12.55
C ARG A 63 8.83 5.04 13.69
N ASP A 64 9.99 4.45 13.96
CA ASP A 64 10.87 4.89 15.07
C ASP A 64 10.12 4.91 16.41
N GLY A 65 9.28 3.90 16.63
CA GLY A 65 8.54 3.77 17.89
C GLY A 65 7.32 4.67 18.02
N LYS A 66 7.00 5.44 16.98
CA LYS A 66 5.86 6.35 17.02
C LYS A 66 4.86 6.02 15.94
N VAL A 67 3.57 6.16 16.26
CA VAL A 67 2.50 6.01 15.28
C VAL A 67 2.56 7.20 14.33
N PHE A 68 2.71 6.93 13.03
CA PHE A 68 2.74 7.99 12.02
C PHE A 68 1.56 7.89 11.05
N ILE A 69 0.87 6.77 11.01
CA ILE A 69 -0.37 6.62 10.24
C ILE A 69 -1.38 5.91 11.12
N ARG A 70 -2.58 6.46 11.17
CA ARG A 70 -3.71 5.82 11.84
C ARG A 70 -4.92 5.92 10.92
N ALA A 71 -5.55 4.78 10.66
CA ALA A 71 -6.73 4.73 9.82
C ALA A 71 -7.79 3.87 10.47
N THR A 72 -9.03 4.34 10.46
CA THR A 72 -10.14 3.63 11.08
C THR A 72 -11.43 3.93 10.32
N LEU A 73 -12.43 3.11 10.61
CA LEU A 73 -13.74 3.34 10.02
C LEU A 73 -14.43 4.50 10.73
N VAL A 74 -15.08 5.35 9.93
CA VAL A 74 -15.93 6.42 10.46
C VAL A 74 -17.37 5.94 10.35
N LEU A 75 -18.00 5.81 11.50
CA LEU A 75 -19.36 5.30 11.56
C LEU A 75 -20.37 6.41 11.74
#